data_f035b0216e98bea70167522debc6b4f8
#
_entry.id   f035b0216e98bea70167522debc6b4f8
#
_cell.length_a   1.000
_cell.length_b   1.000
_cell.length_c   1.000
_cell.angle_alpha   90.00
_cell.angle_beta   90.00
_cell.angle_gamma   90.00
#
_symmetry.space_group_name_H-M   'P 1'
#
loop_
_entity.id
_entity.type
_entity.pdbx_description
1 polymer ?
#
loop_
_entity_poly.entity_id
_entity_poly.type
_entity_poly.pdbx_seq_one_letter_code
_entity_poly.pdbx_strand_id
1 'polypeptide(L)'
;NAEDMLKLQLVFKNQQLALSDVITKSLQVISDMTNYTTVVLGSTSHENLLKQIEVVPIDDESMIVIVVTDKGHVEHKNINLKDVSMEEVKKTVSLINNLISGTPIDEVSKKLEFEVKPIIGNYVKQHEQLYKAFYHVFTDFTNQEVNVMGRSKMLEQPEFSSNIESIKNVFNK
;
A
#
# COMPACT_ATOMS: atom_id res chain seq x y z
N ASN A 1 21.26 -7.36 -22.06
CA ASN A 1 21.77 -6.15 -22.69
C ASN A 1 21.17 -4.91 -22.05
N ALA A 2 21.58 -3.74 -22.49
CA ALA A 2 21.14 -2.47 -21.93
C ALA A 2 19.63 -2.26 -22.08
N GLU A 3 19.02 -2.74 -23.15
CA GLU A 3 17.59 -2.62 -23.38
C GLU A 3 16.79 -3.46 -22.38
N ASP A 4 17.22 -4.68 -22.09
CA ASP A 4 16.55 -5.55 -21.13
C ASP A 4 16.64 -4.98 -19.70
N MET A 5 17.79 -4.40 -19.37
CA MET A 5 17.99 -3.74 -18.08
C MET A 5 17.11 -2.52 -17.92
N LEU A 6 16.95 -1.73 -18.98
CA LEU A 6 16.09 -0.56 -18.98
C LEU A 6 14.64 -0.97 -18.73
N LYS A 7 14.18 -2.04 -19.39
CA LYS A 7 12.83 -2.58 -19.19
C LYS A 7 12.63 -3.03 -17.74
N LEU A 8 13.60 -3.73 -17.18
CA LEU A 8 13.54 -4.19 -15.80
C LEU A 8 13.48 -3.01 -14.81
N GLN A 9 14.29 -1.99 -15.04
CA GLN A 9 14.28 -0.77 -14.24
C GLN A 9 12.92 -0.08 -14.28
N LEU A 10 12.29 0.01 -15.45
CA LEU A 10 10.97 0.61 -15.60
C LEU A 10 9.91 -0.20 -14.87
N VAL A 11 9.98 -1.53 -14.92
CA VAL A 11 9.05 -2.39 -14.18
C VAL A 11 9.14 -2.13 -12.67
N PHE A 12 10.33 -2.10 -12.11
CA PHE A 12 10.52 -1.82 -10.69
C PHE A 12 10.03 -0.43 -10.30
N LYS A 13 10.36 0.57 -11.11
CA LYS A 13 9.91 1.95 -10.87
C LYS A 13 8.38 2.05 -10.90
N ASN A 14 7.73 1.42 -11.86
CA ASN A 14 6.29 1.45 -12.00
C ASN A 14 5.60 0.74 -10.82
N GLN A 15 6.13 -0.38 -10.36
CA GLN A 15 5.61 -1.08 -9.19
C GLN A 15 5.70 -0.22 -7.93
N GLN A 16 6.80 0.47 -7.74
CA GLN A 16 7.00 1.36 -6.60
C GLN A 16 6.02 2.53 -6.63
N LEU A 17 5.82 3.14 -7.79
CA LEU A 17 4.86 4.23 -7.96
C LEU A 17 3.43 3.75 -7.68
N ALA A 18 3.06 2.57 -8.17
CA ALA A 18 1.75 1.99 -7.94
C ALA A 18 1.50 1.75 -6.44
N LEU A 19 2.48 1.21 -5.71
CA LEU A 19 2.38 1.00 -4.27
C LEU A 19 2.23 2.31 -3.51
N SER A 20 3.00 3.33 -3.89
CA SER A 20 2.93 4.66 -3.28
C SER A 20 1.55 5.29 -3.49
N ASP A 21 0.98 5.13 -4.68
CA ASP A 21 -0.35 5.64 -5.00
C ASP A 21 -1.44 4.92 -4.18
N VAL A 22 -1.36 3.60 -4.07
CA VAL A 22 -2.28 2.81 -3.25
C VAL A 22 -2.24 3.26 -1.80
N ILE A 23 -1.04 3.47 -1.24
CA ILE A 23 -0.88 3.91 0.14
C ILE A 23 -1.49 5.29 0.34
N THR A 24 -1.16 6.23 -0.55
CA THR A 24 -1.67 7.60 -0.47
C THR A 24 -3.19 7.63 -0.51
N LYS A 25 -3.79 6.90 -1.44
CA LYS A 25 -5.25 6.82 -1.57
C LYS A 25 -5.89 6.10 -0.39
N SER A 26 -5.26 5.06 0.14
CA SER A 26 -5.75 4.36 1.32
C SER A 26 -5.77 5.26 2.55
N LEU A 27 -4.72 6.02 2.79
CA LEU A 27 -4.66 6.99 3.88
C LEU A 27 -5.74 8.06 3.71
N GLN A 28 -5.94 8.52 2.48
CA GLN A 28 -6.95 9.53 2.18
C GLN A 28 -8.37 8.98 2.46
N VAL A 29 -8.65 7.76 2.07
CA VAL A 29 -9.94 7.10 2.33
C VAL A 29 -10.21 7.03 3.83
N ILE A 30 -9.23 6.58 4.61
CA ILE A 30 -9.37 6.47 6.06
C ILE A 30 -9.60 7.84 6.69
N SER A 31 -8.82 8.85 6.29
CA SER A 31 -8.94 10.20 6.81
C SER A 31 -10.32 10.80 6.49
N ASP A 32 -10.75 10.71 5.26
CA ASP A 32 -12.04 11.26 4.82
C ASP A 32 -13.20 10.57 5.55
N MET A 33 -13.14 9.26 5.69
CA MET A 33 -14.21 8.49 6.32
C MET A 33 -14.29 8.74 7.83
N THR A 34 -13.17 8.83 8.51
CA THR A 34 -13.15 9.14 9.95
C THR A 34 -13.51 10.59 10.23
N ASN A 35 -13.13 11.53 9.37
CA ASN A 35 -13.56 12.93 9.47
C ASN A 35 -15.08 13.05 9.27
N TYR A 36 -15.63 12.34 8.30
CA TYR A 36 -17.07 12.28 8.09
C TYR A 36 -17.77 11.72 9.33
N THR A 37 -17.28 10.64 9.90
CA THR A 37 -17.82 10.01 11.11
C THR A 37 -17.75 10.96 12.31
N THR A 38 -16.66 11.73 12.42
CA THR A 38 -16.49 12.76 13.46
C THR A 38 -17.61 13.80 13.37
N VAL A 39 -17.95 14.26 12.19
CA VAL A 39 -19.02 15.23 11.97
C VAL A 39 -20.38 14.62 12.37
N VAL A 40 -20.64 13.38 11.98
CA VAL A 40 -21.89 12.69 12.31
C VAL A 40 -22.05 12.51 13.83
N LEU A 41 -20.98 12.07 14.50
CA LEU A 41 -21.01 11.85 15.96
C LEU A 41 -21.02 13.15 16.76
N GLY A 42 -20.46 14.23 16.21
CA GLY A 42 -20.41 15.52 16.88
C GLY A 42 -19.62 15.46 18.19
N SER A 43 -20.22 15.94 19.28
CA SER A 43 -19.54 16.01 20.59
C SER A 43 -19.14 14.66 21.17
N THR A 44 -19.74 13.57 20.71
CA THR A 44 -19.43 12.21 21.18
C THR A 44 -18.27 11.56 20.41
N SER A 45 -17.74 12.22 19.40
CA SER A 45 -16.69 11.64 18.54
C SER A 45 -15.42 11.26 19.32
N HIS A 46 -15.03 12.01 20.32
CA HIS A 46 -13.86 11.71 21.12
C HIS A 46 -14.05 10.49 22.03
N GLU A 47 -15.28 10.20 22.42
CA GLU A 47 -15.63 9.06 23.26
C GLU A 47 -15.80 7.76 22.47
N ASN A 48 -15.88 7.85 21.15
CA ASN A 48 -15.99 6.70 20.26
C ASN A 48 -14.59 6.36 19.73
N LEU A 49 -14.11 5.16 20.07
CA LEU A 49 -12.82 4.69 19.59
C LEU A 49 -13.01 3.91 18.31
N LEU A 50 -12.13 4.11 17.36
CA LEU A 50 -12.14 3.34 16.12
C LEU A 50 -11.91 1.87 16.44
N LYS A 51 -12.84 1.01 16.08
CA LYS A 51 -12.68 -0.42 16.18
C LYS A 51 -12.12 -1.00 14.88
N GLN A 52 -12.72 -0.61 13.76
CA GLN A 52 -12.33 -1.15 12.46
C GLN A 52 -12.79 -0.24 11.34
N ILE A 53 -11.95 -0.13 10.30
CA ILE A 53 -12.36 0.37 8.98
C ILE A 53 -12.28 -0.80 8.02
N GLU A 54 -13.32 -0.98 7.23
CA GLU A 54 -13.39 -2.05 6.24
C GLU A 54 -13.72 -1.49 4.88
N VAL A 55 -13.04 -2.01 3.86
CA VAL A 55 -13.28 -1.66 2.45
C VAL A 55 -13.89 -2.86 1.76
N VAL A 56 -15.02 -2.64 1.10
CA VAL A 56 -15.71 -3.67 0.30
C VAL A 56 -15.69 -3.21 -1.16
N PRO A 57 -14.82 -3.79 -2.00
CA PRO A 57 -14.81 -3.46 -3.42
C PRO A 57 -16.14 -3.83 -4.08
N ILE A 58 -16.66 -2.92 -4.92
CA ILE A 58 -17.89 -3.15 -5.68
C ILE A 58 -17.54 -3.46 -7.13
N ASP A 59 -16.70 -2.62 -7.73
CA ASP A 59 -16.20 -2.77 -9.09
C ASP A 59 -14.79 -2.16 -9.18
N ASP A 60 -14.28 -1.94 -10.39
CA ASP A 60 -12.92 -1.44 -10.60
C ASP A 60 -12.71 0.00 -10.13
N GLU A 61 -13.77 0.77 -9.92
CA GLU A 61 -13.68 2.19 -9.58
C GLU A 61 -14.45 2.56 -8.31
N SER A 62 -15.15 1.62 -7.69
CA SER A 62 -16.00 1.93 -6.52
C SER A 62 -15.85 0.94 -5.39
N MET A 63 -16.04 1.46 -4.19
CA MET A 63 -16.00 0.67 -2.97
C MET A 63 -17.00 1.21 -1.96
N ILE A 64 -17.41 0.36 -1.02
CA ILE A 64 -18.09 0.79 0.21
C ILE A 64 -17.03 0.80 1.31
N VAL A 65 -16.93 1.92 2.03
CA VAL A 65 -16.08 2.02 3.22
C VAL A 65 -16.96 2.06 4.45
N ILE A 66 -16.63 1.22 5.42
CA ILE A 66 -17.39 1.05 6.65
C ILE A 66 -16.49 1.38 7.84
N VAL A 67 -16.97 2.25 8.74
CA VAL A 67 -16.30 2.56 10.01
C VAL A 67 -17.16 2.00 11.15
N VAL A 68 -16.53 1.26 12.04
CA VAL A 68 -17.17 0.73 13.25
C VAL A 68 -16.45 1.28 14.47
N THR A 69 -17.19 1.80 15.45
CA THR A 69 -16.63 2.25 16.72
C THR A 69 -16.85 1.22 17.82
N ASP A 70 -16.11 1.36 18.91
CA ASP A 70 -16.21 0.49 20.08
C ASP A 70 -17.61 0.54 20.75
N LYS A 71 -18.33 1.66 20.57
CA LYS A 71 -19.68 1.83 21.08
C LYS A 71 -20.77 1.33 20.13
N GLY A 72 -20.38 0.69 19.04
CA GLY A 72 -21.31 0.09 18.09
C GLY A 72 -21.87 1.06 17.06
N HIS A 73 -21.31 2.27 16.95
CA HIS A 73 -21.68 3.19 15.87
C HIS A 73 -21.09 2.67 14.57
N VAL A 74 -21.89 2.65 13.51
CA VAL A 74 -21.46 2.21 12.18
C VAL A 74 -21.83 3.30 11.18
N GLU A 75 -20.82 3.75 10.42
CA GLU A 75 -21.01 4.62 9.29
C GLU A 75 -20.52 3.92 8.03
N HIS A 76 -21.17 4.19 6.91
CA HIS A 76 -20.71 3.67 5.62
C HIS A 76 -20.86 4.74 4.55
N LYS A 77 -20.04 4.64 3.53
CA LYS A 77 -20.07 5.57 2.41
C LYS A 77 -19.54 4.88 1.16
N ASN A 78 -20.17 5.19 0.01
CA ASN A 78 -19.66 4.75 -1.28
C ASN A 78 -18.58 5.73 -1.73
N ILE A 79 -17.43 5.21 -2.11
CA ILE A 79 -16.29 6.02 -2.56
C ILE A 79 -15.86 5.51 -3.92
N ASN A 80 -15.63 6.45 -4.83
CA ASN A 80 -15.08 6.16 -6.15
C ASN A 80 -13.60 6.57 -6.18
N LEU A 81 -12.75 5.64 -6.62
CA LEU A 81 -11.34 5.90 -6.87
C LEU A 81 -10.99 5.46 -8.27
N LYS A 82 -10.14 6.23 -8.93
CA LYS A 82 -9.65 5.92 -10.28
C LYS A 82 -8.18 5.55 -10.23
N ASP A 83 -7.76 4.74 -11.20
CA ASP A 83 -6.36 4.40 -11.43
C ASP A 83 -5.67 3.72 -10.25
N VAL A 84 -6.44 2.99 -9.44
CA VAL A 84 -5.92 2.21 -8.33
C VAL A 84 -6.75 0.94 -8.17
N SER A 85 -6.09 -0.15 -7.78
CA SER A 85 -6.77 -1.42 -7.53
C SER A 85 -7.54 -1.36 -6.21
N MET A 86 -8.84 -1.60 -6.27
CA MET A 86 -9.70 -1.65 -5.07
C MET A 86 -9.25 -2.77 -4.11
N GLU A 87 -8.79 -3.89 -4.64
CA GLU A 87 -8.28 -4.99 -3.81
C GLU A 87 -6.99 -4.61 -3.07
N GLU A 88 -6.12 -3.85 -3.72
CA GLU A 88 -4.89 -3.35 -3.09
C GLU A 88 -5.21 -2.32 -2.00
N VAL A 89 -6.19 -1.46 -2.23
CA VAL A 89 -6.66 -0.51 -1.21
C VAL A 89 -7.25 -1.28 -0.02
N LYS A 90 -8.06 -2.30 -0.25
CA LYS A 90 -8.62 -3.13 0.80
C LYS A 90 -7.53 -3.76 1.67
N LYS A 91 -6.51 -4.34 1.06
CA LYS A 91 -5.38 -4.94 1.78
C LYS A 91 -4.60 -3.90 2.59
N THR A 92 -4.37 -2.74 2.00
CA THR A 92 -3.62 -1.67 2.65
C THR A 92 -4.39 -1.10 3.85
N VAL A 93 -5.69 -0.87 3.71
CA VAL A 93 -6.54 -0.41 4.82
C VAL A 93 -6.55 -1.44 5.94
N SER A 94 -6.63 -2.74 5.61
CA SER A 94 -6.55 -3.81 6.62
C SER A 94 -5.25 -3.76 7.43
N LEU A 95 -4.13 -3.50 6.78
CA LEU A 95 -2.85 -3.36 7.47
C LEU A 95 -2.82 -2.12 8.37
N ILE A 96 -3.32 -1.00 7.86
CA ILE A 96 -3.35 0.25 8.62
C ILE A 96 -4.28 0.16 9.84
N ASN A 97 -5.35 -0.63 9.78
CA ASN A 97 -6.23 -0.88 10.91
C ASN A 97 -5.47 -1.25 12.18
N ASN A 98 -4.43 -2.07 12.05
CA ASN A 98 -3.63 -2.52 13.19
C ASN A 98 -2.89 -1.37 13.88
N LEU A 99 -2.64 -0.28 13.15
CA LEU A 99 -1.92 0.88 13.67
C LEU A 99 -2.85 1.93 14.29
N ILE A 100 -4.12 1.96 13.91
CA ILE A 100 -5.06 3.02 14.31
C ILE A 100 -6.22 2.52 15.17
N SER A 101 -6.43 1.22 15.31
CA SER A 101 -7.46 0.65 16.17
C SER A 101 -7.29 1.15 17.61
N GLY A 102 -8.40 1.52 18.26
CA GLY A 102 -8.39 2.08 19.60
C GLY A 102 -8.19 3.59 19.68
N THR A 103 -8.02 4.25 18.55
CA THR A 103 -7.86 5.72 18.50
C THR A 103 -9.23 6.38 18.52
N PRO A 104 -9.41 7.48 19.30
CA PRO A 104 -10.63 8.28 19.19
C PRO A 104 -10.88 8.73 17.76
N ILE A 105 -12.13 8.67 17.32
CA ILE A 105 -12.49 8.95 15.92
C ILE A 105 -11.99 10.33 15.48
N ASP A 106 -12.14 11.33 16.34
CA ASP A 106 -11.70 12.70 16.03
C ASP A 106 -10.18 12.88 15.98
N GLU A 107 -9.41 11.88 16.41
CA GLU A 107 -7.94 11.93 16.41
C GLU A 107 -7.30 11.06 15.32
N VAL A 108 -8.10 10.28 14.59
CA VAL A 108 -7.54 9.36 13.58
C VAL A 108 -6.75 10.10 12.51
N SER A 109 -7.28 11.20 11.98
CA SER A 109 -6.56 11.96 10.94
C SER A 109 -5.20 12.48 11.41
N LYS A 110 -5.11 12.94 12.67
CA LYS A 110 -3.84 13.38 13.24
C LYS A 110 -2.87 12.22 13.39
N LYS A 111 -3.36 11.08 13.85
CA LYS A 111 -2.53 9.87 14.00
C LYS A 111 -2.00 9.40 12.65
N LEU A 112 -2.82 9.44 11.61
CA LEU A 112 -2.38 9.11 10.26
C LEU A 112 -1.26 10.04 9.80
N GLU A 113 -1.41 11.35 10.01
CA GLU A 113 -0.43 12.33 9.55
C GLU A 113 0.89 12.25 10.32
N PHE A 114 0.84 12.17 11.63
CA PHE A 114 2.03 12.34 12.47
C PHE A 114 2.68 11.03 12.92
N GLU A 115 1.96 9.91 12.89
CA GLU A 115 2.49 8.62 13.34
C GLU A 115 2.52 7.58 12.22
N VAL A 116 1.42 7.44 11.47
CA VAL A 116 1.29 6.37 10.47
C VAL A 116 2.06 6.69 9.19
N LYS A 117 1.91 7.90 8.66
CA LYS A 117 2.65 8.32 7.46
C LYS A 117 4.16 8.17 7.59
N PRO A 118 4.79 8.62 8.70
CA PRO A 118 6.23 8.40 8.87
C PRO A 118 6.63 6.93 8.89
N ILE A 119 5.85 6.07 9.55
CA ILE A 119 6.12 4.63 9.60
C ILE A 119 6.05 4.03 8.19
N ILE A 120 4.99 4.35 7.44
CA ILE A 120 4.81 3.86 6.08
C ILE A 120 5.88 4.43 5.16
N GLY A 121 6.20 5.72 5.31
CA GLY A 121 7.25 6.37 4.54
C GLY A 121 8.61 5.68 4.69
N ASN A 122 8.98 5.33 5.91
CA ASN A 122 10.21 4.59 6.16
C ASN A 122 10.16 3.18 5.55
N TYR A 123 9.02 2.51 5.62
CA TYR A 123 8.84 1.19 5.04
C TYR A 123 8.99 1.23 3.51
N VAL A 124 8.34 2.19 2.86
CA VAL A 124 8.44 2.38 1.41
C VAL A 124 9.88 2.69 1.00
N LYS A 125 10.57 3.55 1.77
CA LYS A 125 11.96 3.91 1.50
C LYS A 125 12.88 2.69 1.60
N GLN A 126 12.67 1.82 2.59
CA GLN A 126 13.43 0.59 2.74
C GLN A 126 13.20 -0.35 1.55
N HIS A 127 11.97 -0.45 1.08
CA HIS A 127 11.64 -1.27 -0.10
C HIS A 127 12.26 -0.70 -1.37
N GLU A 128 12.29 0.62 -1.51
CA GLU A 128 12.97 1.28 -2.61
C GLU A 128 14.45 0.90 -2.64
N GLN A 129 15.12 0.96 -1.50
CA GLN A 129 16.51 0.56 -1.39
C GLN A 129 16.73 -0.92 -1.74
N LEU A 130 15.79 -1.77 -1.32
CA LEU A 130 15.85 -3.19 -1.62
C LEU A 130 15.71 -3.45 -3.12
N TYR A 131 14.80 -2.77 -3.80
CA TYR A 131 14.67 -2.85 -5.26
C TYR A 131 15.92 -2.37 -5.97
N LYS A 132 16.49 -1.27 -5.52
CA LYS A 132 17.74 -0.74 -6.09
C LYS A 132 18.89 -1.70 -5.90
N ALA A 133 19.04 -2.27 -4.71
CA ALA A 133 20.09 -3.24 -4.42
C ALA A 133 19.95 -4.48 -5.30
N PHE A 134 18.73 -4.99 -5.44
CA PHE A 134 18.45 -6.12 -6.32
C PHE A 134 18.80 -5.81 -7.77
N TYR A 135 18.41 -4.63 -8.24
CA TYR A 135 18.71 -4.19 -9.60
C TYR A 135 20.22 -4.10 -9.84
N HIS A 136 20.98 -3.57 -8.89
CA HIS A 136 22.44 -3.48 -9.00
C HIS A 136 23.08 -4.86 -9.08
N VAL A 137 22.66 -5.79 -8.23
CA VAL A 137 23.17 -7.18 -8.27
C VAL A 137 22.88 -7.81 -9.63
N PHE A 138 21.66 -7.64 -10.14
CA PHE A 138 21.27 -8.15 -11.44
C PHE A 138 22.12 -7.51 -12.56
N THR A 139 22.31 -6.21 -12.51
CA THR A 139 23.10 -5.47 -13.50
C THR A 139 24.55 -5.95 -13.53
N ASP A 140 25.18 -6.05 -12.37
CA ASP A 140 26.56 -6.53 -12.25
C ASP A 140 26.68 -7.95 -12.78
N PHE A 141 25.75 -8.81 -12.42
CA PHE A 141 25.71 -10.19 -12.87
C PHE A 141 25.62 -10.28 -14.40
N THR A 142 24.69 -9.53 -15.00
CA THR A 142 24.51 -9.56 -16.47
C THR A 142 25.71 -8.96 -17.19
N ASN A 143 26.36 -7.95 -16.64
CA ASN A 143 27.56 -7.38 -17.23
C ASN A 143 28.74 -8.35 -17.22
N GLN A 144 28.90 -9.12 -16.15
CA GLN A 144 29.93 -10.16 -16.04
C GLN A 144 29.66 -11.33 -16.97
N GLU A 145 28.40 -11.62 -17.27
CA GLU A 145 27.95 -12.75 -18.06
C GLU A 145 27.66 -12.39 -19.52
N VAL A 146 28.25 -11.29 -20.01
CA VAL A 146 28.00 -10.76 -21.37
C VAL A 146 28.18 -11.82 -22.47
N ASN A 147 29.14 -12.71 -22.29
CA ASN A 147 29.48 -13.72 -23.30
C ASN A 147 28.84 -15.08 -23.02
N VAL A 148 28.05 -15.20 -21.97
CA VAL A 148 27.42 -16.47 -21.59
C VAL A 148 26.04 -16.56 -22.26
N MET A 149 25.82 -17.69 -22.94
CA MET A 149 24.52 -17.97 -23.51
C MET A 149 23.49 -18.27 -22.40
N GLY A 150 22.29 -17.76 -22.53
CA GLY A 150 21.22 -18.04 -21.58
C GLY A 150 20.81 -16.87 -20.70
N ARG A 151 21.17 -15.65 -21.05
CA ARG A 151 20.72 -14.45 -20.32
C ARG A 151 19.20 -14.39 -20.17
N SER A 152 18.48 -14.68 -21.27
CA SER A 152 17.01 -14.73 -21.23
C SER A 152 16.49 -15.86 -20.37
N LYS A 153 17.20 -16.97 -20.30
CA LYS A 153 16.83 -18.09 -19.42
C LYS A 153 16.94 -17.70 -17.93
N MET A 154 17.89 -16.84 -17.59
CA MET A 154 18.04 -16.38 -16.22
C MET A 154 16.85 -15.51 -15.79
N LEU A 155 16.34 -14.68 -16.67
CA LEU A 155 15.16 -13.87 -16.40
C LEU A 155 13.90 -14.73 -16.21
N GLU A 156 13.88 -15.92 -16.77
CA GLU A 156 12.76 -16.86 -16.67
C GLU A 156 12.89 -17.83 -15.50
N GLN A 157 13.99 -17.78 -14.75
CA GLN A 157 14.18 -18.71 -13.62
C GLN A 157 13.15 -18.45 -12.51
N PRO A 158 12.59 -19.53 -11.94
CA PRO A 158 11.63 -19.39 -10.83
C PRO A 158 12.16 -18.59 -9.64
N GLU A 159 13.45 -18.68 -9.35
CA GLU A 159 14.09 -17.96 -8.26
C GLU A 159 14.00 -16.44 -8.44
N PHE A 160 14.19 -15.97 -9.66
CA PHE A 160 14.05 -14.56 -9.97
C PHE A 160 12.61 -14.07 -9.76
N SER A 161 11.64 -14.81 -10.27
CA SER A 161 10.22 -14.50 -10.10
C SER A 161 9.80 -14.56 -8.64
N SER A 162 10.28 -15.58 -7.90
CA SER A 162 9.99 -15.74 -6.48
C SER A 162 10.51 -14.57 -5.65
N ASN A 163 11.69 -14.06 -5.95
CA ASN A 163 12.26 -12.92 -5.23
C ASN A 163 11.43 -11.65 -5.44
N ILE A 164 10.97 -11.39 -6.66
CA ILE A 164 10.11 -10.25 -6.94
C ILE A 164 8.79 -10.37 -6.19
N GLU A 165 8.16 -11.53 -6.22
CA GLU A 165 6.91 -11.78 -5.51
C GLU A 165 7.09 -11.70 -4.00
N SER A 166 8.19 -12.18 -3.47
CA SER A 166 8.51 -12.09 -2.04
C SER A 166 8.60 -10.65 -1.58
N ILE A 167 9.23 -9.77 -2.38
CA ILE A 167 9.33 -8.35 -2.07
C ILE A 167 7.94 -7.71 -2.06
N LYS A 168 7.10 -8.03 -3.04
CA LYS A 168 5.71 -7.55 -3.08
C LYS A 168 4.90 -8.04 -1.87
N ASN A 169 5.03 -9.31 -1.53
CA ASN A 169 4.30 -9.94 -0.42
C ASN A 169 4.67 -9.32 0.93
N VAL A 170 5.94 -9.01 1.14
CA VAL A 170 6.39 -8.31 2.35
C VAL A 170 5.68 -6.97 2.49
N PHE A 171 5.54 -6.23 1.39
CA PHE A 171 4.83 -4.95 1.41
C PHE A 171 3.33 -5.13 1.67
N ASN A 172 2.71 -6.15 1.09
CA ASN A 172 1.27 -6.38 1.17
C ASN A 172 0.82 -7.09 2.45
N LYS A 173 1.74 -7.53 3.28
CA LYS A 173 1.43 -8.10 4.58
C LYS A 173 1.36 -7.03 5.65
#